data_aaa09ea7ed785256c9ab490b208c67c7
#
_entry.id   aaa09ea7ed785256c9ab490b208c67c7
#
_cell.length_a   1.000
_cell.length_b   1.000
_cell.length_c   1.000
_cell.angle_alpha   90.00
_cell.angle_beta   90.00
_cell.angle_gamma   90.00
#
_symmetry.space_group_name_H-M   'P 1'
#
loop_
_entity.id
_entity.type
_entity.pdbx_description
1 polymer ?
#
loop_
_entity_poly.entity_id
_entity_poly.type
_entity_poly.pdbx_seq_one_letter_code
_entity_poly.pdbx_strand_id
1 'polypeptide(L)'
;MTNLFIDIYALNEGAVTVVFGEEINLILAGKIRRFNETISRYPFPGMITTVAAYTSLTVFYDPVTLFGAGLPGLSNFDKITHYLKNLAIETNLDEVMPTKIVVPVCYGGTMGPDLDLVATAKKLTSAEIIEFHSSATYYVHMIGFVPGFAYLGGMNPELNMPRKTQPRAIVKAGSVGIAGAQTGIYSLDTPGGWQIIGRTPLRMFDAERQQPSLLQSGYEVVFKPVTMKEFEYLKAHNDEN
;
A
#
# COMPACT_ATOMS: atom_id res chain seq x y z
N MET A 1 8.20 -13.27 26.56
CA MET A 1 7.14 -12.78 25.68
C MET A 1 7.81 -11.79 24.71
N THR A 2 7.87 -12.10 23.45
CA THR A 2 8.44 -11.21 22.43
C THR A 2 7.48 -10.04 22.25
N ASN A 3 7.96 -8.83 22.55
CA ASN A 3 7.17 -7.61 22.29
C ASN A 3 6.84 -7.56 20.80
N LEU A 4 5.54 -7.51 20.43
CA LEU A 4 5.09 -7.46 19.04
C LEU A 4 5.52 -6.15 18.38
N PHE A 5 5.66 -5.08 19.14
CA PHE A 5 6.03 -3.74 18.69
C PHE A 5 7.10 -3.12 19.60
N ILE A 6 7.88 -2.21 19.02
CA ILE A 6 9.02 -1.56 19.68
C ILE A 6 8.65 -0.26 20.37
N ASP A 7 7.58 0.43 19.89
CA ASP A 7 7.15 1.71 20.47
C ASP A 7 5.66 1.96 20.24
N ILE A 8 5.05 2.78 21.11
CA ILE A 8 3.71 3.35 20.97
C ILE A 8 3.78 4.81 21.40
N TYR A 9 3.35 5.72 20.54
CA TYR A 9 3.31 7.15 20.86
C TYR A 9 2.01 7.81 20.41
N ALA A 10 1.62 8.88 21.11
CA ALA A 10 0.49 9.71 20.73
C ALA A 10 0.89 10.57 19.52
N LEU A 11 0.13 10.46 18.42
CA LEU A 11 0.30 11.33 17.27
C LEU A 11 -0.42 12.68 17.49
N ASN A 12 -1.60 12.62 18.09
CA ASN A 12 -2.41 13.75 18.55
C ASN A 12 -3.45 13.25 19.57
N GLU A 13 -4.42 14.11 19.96
CA GLU A 13 -5.46 13.76 20.92
C GLU A 13 -6.41 12.64 20.49
N GLY A 14 -6.56 12.42 19.19
CA GLY A 14 -7.43 11.39 18.60
C GLY A 14 -6.69 10.31 17.80
N ALA A 15 -5.36 10.19 17.96
CA ALA A 15 -4.60 9.19 17.23
C ALA A 15 -3.35 8.70 17.98
N VAL A 16 -3.11 7.40 17.91
CA VAL A 16 -1.93 6.72 18.46
C VAL A 16 -1.25 5.92 17.34
N THR A 17 0.07 5.98 17.28
CA THR A 17 0.87 5.19 16.35
C THR A 17 1.63 4.09 17.09
N VAL A 18 1.50 2.87 16.57
CA VAL A 18 2.22 1.68 17.02
C VAL A 18 3.35 1.40 16.03
N VAL A 19 4.58 1.30 16.48
CA VAL A 19 5.77 1.03 15.66
C VAL A 19 6.20 -0.42 15.86
N PHE A 20 6.29 -1.18 14.78
CA PHE A 20 6.59 -2.61 14.81
C PHE A 20 8.07 -2.91 14.52
N GLY A 21 8.81 -1.97 13.94
CA GLY A 21 10.22 -2.11 13.60
C GLY A 21 10.74 -0.89 12.87
N GLU A 22 12.03 -0.91 12.55
CA GLU A 22 12.73 0.20 11.85
C GLU A 22 12.94 -0.08 10.37
N GLU A 23 13.02 -1.36 9.98
CA GLU A 23 13.33 -1.77 8.60
C GLU A 23 12.08 -2.30 7.88
N ILE A 24 11.93 -1.89 6.62
CA ILE A 24 10.85 -2.36 5.75
C ILE A 24 11.18 -3.78 5.28
N ASN A 25 10.37 -4.76 5.70
CA ASN A 25 10.47 -6.15 5.25
C ASN A 25 9.12 -6.87 5.30
N LEU A 26 9.02 -8.02 4.63
CA LEU A 26 7.77 -8.79 4.52
C LEU A 26 7.30 -9.36 5.87
N ILE A 27 8.22 -9.73 6.76
CA ILE A 27 7.88 -10.24 8.09
C ILE A 27 7.17 -9.15 8.89
N LEU A 28 7.71 -7.93 8.85
CA LEU A 28 7.12 -6.77 9.53
C LEU A 28 5.76 -6.41 8.96
N ALA A 29 5.65 -6.37 7.63
CA ALA A 29 4.39 -6.13 6.94
C ALA A 29 3.32 -7.18 7.32
N GLY A 30 3.69 -8.45 7.42
CA GLY A 30 2.82 -9.52 7.91
C GLY A 30 2.35 -9.31 9.36
N LYS A 31 3.24 -8.84 10.25
CA LYS A 31 2.89 -8.51 11.65
C LYS A 31 1.89 -7.36 11.71
N ILE A 32 2.15 -6.27 10.97
CA ILE A 32 1.27 -5.09 10.92
C ILE A 32 -0.11 -5.48 10.39
N ARG A 33 -0.17 -6.25 9.29
CA ARG A 33 -1.42 -6.74 8.74
C ARG A 33 -2.23 -7.54 9.76
N ARG A 34 -1.61 -8.56 10.38
CA ARG A 34 -2.28 -9.40 11.38
C ARG A 34 -2.80 -8.58 12.56
N PHE A 35 -2.01 -7.65 13.05
CA PHE A 35 -2.43 -6.79 14.14
C PHE A 35 -3.58 -5.87 13.72
N ASN A 36 -3.54 -5.33 12.49
CA ASN A 36 -4.61 -4.51 11.94
C ASN A 36 -5.92 -5.30 11.77
N GLU A 37 -5.86 -6.53 11.29
CA GLU A 37 -7.01 -7.44 11.21
C GLU A 37 -7.58 -7.74 12.60
N THR A 38 -6.72 -7.96 13.58
CA THR A 38 -7.13 -8.24 14.96
C THR A 38 -7.83 -7.06 15.59
N ILE A 39 -7.27 -5.86 15.52
CA ILE A 39 -7.90 -4.65 16.10
C ILE A 39 -9.20 -4.29 15.37
N SER A 40 -9.30 -4.58 14.07
CA SER A 40 -10.54 -4.38 13.30
C SER A 40 -11.63 -5.39 13.71
N ARG A 41 -11.24 -6.60 14.11
CA ARG A 41 -12.17 -7.63 14.61
C ARG A 41 -12.64 -7.34 16.04
N TYR A 42 -11.76 -6.77 16.85
CA TYR A 42 -12.01 -6.43 18.24
C TYR A 42 -11.73 -4.93 18.45
N PRO A 43 -12.61 -4.04 17.97
CA PRO A 43 -12.43 -2.60 18.14
C PRO A 43 -12.74 -2.20 19.58
N PHE A 44 -11.99 -1.25 20.12
CA PHE A 44 -12.35 -0.62 21.40
C PHE A 44 -13.41 0.47 21.18
N PRO A 45 -14.17 0.84 22.22
CA PRO A 45 -15.18 1.91 22.13
C PRO A 45 -14.54 3.24 21.68
N GLY A 46 -15.10 3.85 20.64
CA GLY A 46 -14.60 5.09 20.05
C GLY A 46 -13.53 4.90 18.96
N MET A 47 -13.11 3.68 18.63
CA MET A 47 -12.24 3.45 17.49
C MET A 47 -12.95 3.86 16.19
N ILE A 48 -12.25 4.67 15.35
CA ILE A 48 -12.79 5.17 14.08
C ILE A 48 -12.22 4.36 12.92
N THR A 49 -10.89 4.30 12.81
CA THR A 49 -10.20 3.61 11.71
C THR A 49 -8.74 3.36 12.05
N THR A 50 -8.08 2.61 11.18
CA THR A 50 -6.64 2.38 11.25
C THR A 50 -6.00 2.72 9.91
N VAL A 51 -4.74 3.14 9.95
CA VAL A 51 -3.91 3.39 8.76
C VAL A 51 -2.58 2.68 8.93
N ALA A 52 -2.37 1.66 8.14
CA ALA A 52 -1.10 0.94 8.08
C ALA A 52 -0.07 1.73 7.25
N ALA A 53 1.18 1.71 7.71
CA ALA A 53 2.35 2.22 7.00
C ALA A 53 3.41 1.12 6.91
N TYR A 54 4.62 1.45 6.40
CA TYR A 54 5.68 0.46 6.17
C TYR A 54 6.13 -0.29 7.43
N THR A 55 6.21 0.45 8.55
CA THR A 55 6.75 -0.06 9.82
C THR A 55 5.82 0.21 11.01
N SER A 56 4.66 0.80 10.77
CA SER A 56 3.75 1.26 11.83
C SER A 56 2.28 1.10 11.46
N LEU A 57 1.42 1.20 12.48
CA LEU A 57 -0.02 1.28 12.36
C LEU A 57 -0.51 2.46 13.20
N THR A 58 -1.22 3.39 12.58
CA THR A 58 -1.89 4.48 13.31
C THR A 58 -3.35 4.13 13.52
N VAL A 59 -3.80 4.26 14.77
CA VAL A 59 -5.18 4.01 15.20
C VAL A 59 -5.83 5.34 15.53
N PHE A 60 -6.91 5.67 14.83
CA PHE A 60 -7.72 6.88 15.03
C PHE A 60 -8.94 6.58 15.89
N TYR A 61 -9.26 7.48 16.78
CA TYR A 61 -10.36 7.30 17.74
C TYR A 61 -11.02 8.63 18.13
N ASP A 62 -12.26 8.54 18.61
CA ASP A 62 -12.96 9.65 19.27
C ASP A 62 -12.53 9.72 20.74
N PRO A 63 -11.81 10.80 21.16
CA PRO A 63 -11.29 10.92 22.51
C PRO A 63 -12.40 11.03 23.57
N VAL A 64 -13.58 11.57 23.22
CA VAL A 64 -14.70 11.73 24.15
C VAL A 64 -15.33 10.38 24.48
N THR A 65 -15.63 9.58 23.44
CA THR A 65 -16.16 8.23 23.60
C THR A 65 -15.19 7.34 24.37
N LEU A 66 -13.89 7.41 24.04
CA LEU A 66 -12.87 6.62 24.70
C LEU A 66 -12.71 7.01 26.18
N PHE A 67 -12.80 8.29 26.52
CA PHE A 67 -12.72 8.74 27.92
C PHE A 67 -13.78 8.08 28.79
N GLY A 68 -14.99 7.96 28.27
CA GLY A 68 -16.14 7.30 28.95
C GLY A 68 -16.16 5.77 28.91
N ALA A 69 -15.25 5.12 28.19
CA ALA A 69 -15.33 3.69 27.85
C ALA A 69 -15.00 2.71 28.99
N GLY A 70 -14.63 3.18 30.19
CA GLY A 70 -14.30 2.30 31.34
C GLY A 70 -13.01 1.48 31.15
N LEU A 71 -12.19 1.74 30.13
CA LEU A 71 -10.91 1.08 29.94
C LEU A 71 -9.90 1.53 31.01
N PRO A 72 -8.99 0.63 31.45
CA PRO A 72 -7.99 0.96 32.46
C PRO A 72 -6.96 1.95 31.92
N GLY A 73 -6.67 3.02 32.70
CA GLY A 73 -5.70 4.07 32.37
C GLY A 73 -6.16 5.43 32.87
N LEU A 74 -5.20 6.32 33.13
CA LEU A 74 -5.46 7.68 33.63
C LEU A 74 -5.77 8.66 32.49
N SER A 75 -5.13 8.45 31.33
CA SER A 75 -5.33 9.23 30.10
C SER A 75 -5.88 8.35 28.98
N ASN A 76 -6.37 8.96 27.90
CA ASN A 76 -6.76 8.22 26.70
C ASN A 76 -5.58 7.44 26.10
N PHE A 77 -4.39 8.01 26.14
CA PHE A 77 -3.17 7.35 25.70
C PHE A 77 -2.85 6.09 26.54
N ASP A 78 -2.98 6.16 27.88
CA ASP A 78 -2.78 5.01 28.75
C ASP A 78 -3.80 3.91 28.46
N LYS A 79 -5.09 4.28 28.31
CA LYS A 79 -6.19 3.35 28.01
C LYS A 79 -5.93 2.58 26.71
N ILE A 80 -5.57 3.30 25.63
CA ILE A 80 -5.28 2.68 24.35
C ILE A 80 -4.03 1.83 24.41
N THR A 81 -2.96 2.35 25.00
CA THR A 81 -1.69 1.62 25.11
C THR A 81 -1.89 0.30 25.86
N HIS A 82 -2.68 0.32 26.95
CA HIS A 82 -3.02 -0.89 27.68
C HIS A 82 -3.84 -1.86 26.83
N TYR A 83 -4.86 -1.35 26.12
CA TYR A 83 -5.68 -2.16 25.23
C TYR A 83 -4.85 -2.82 24.11
N LEU A 84 -4.03 -2.04 23.40
CA LEU A 84 -3.21 -2.54 22.30
C LEU A 84 -2.16 -3.56 22.75
N LYS A 85 -1.56 -3.37 23.93
CA LYS A 85 -0.60 -4.33 24.50
C LYS A 85 -1.28 -5.66 24.83
N ASN A 86 -2.49 -5.64 25.40
CA ASN A 86 -3.24 -6.86 25.71
C ASN A 86 -3.68 -7.57 24.42
N LEU A 87 -4.19 -6.83 23.44
CA LEU A 87 -4.59 -7.38 22.14
C LEU A 87 -3.42 -8.08 21.42
N ALA A 88 -2.20 -7.55 21.53
CA ALA A 88 -1.00 -8.12 20.93
C ALA A 88 -0.65 -9.53 21.48
N ILE A 89 -1.06 -9.86 22.70
CA ILE A 89 -0.79 -11.17 23.32
C ILE A 89 -1.69 -12.26 22.72
N GLU A 90 -2.89 -11.89 22.28
CA GLU A 90 -3.91 -12.82 21.77
C GLU A 90 -3.74 -13.14 20.27
N THR A 91 -2.77 -12.53 19.58
CA THR A 91 -2.57 -12.65 18.13
C THR A 91 -1.87 -13.94 17.70
N ASN A 92 -2.43 -15.10 18.03
CA ASN A 92 -2.20 -16.35 17.31
C ASN A 92 -3.18 -16.44 16.14
N LEU A 93 -3.02 -15.57 15.15
CA LEU A 93 -3.81 -15.65 13.91
C LEU A 93 -3.15 -16.69 12.99
N ASP A 94 -3.96 -17.65 12.55
CA ASP A 94 -3.59 -18.59 11.48
C ASP A 94 -3.01 -17.82 10.29
N GLU A 95 -2.01 -18.39 9.63
CA GLU A 95 -1.44 -17.83 8.40
C GLU A 95 -2.54 -17.78 7.33
N VAL A 96 -3.16 -16.63 7.16
CA VAL A 96 -4.04 -16.39 6.02
C VAL A 96 -3.15 -16.12 4.81
N MET A 97 -3.25 -16.98 3.80
CA MET A 97 -2.56 -16.77 2.53
C MET A 97 -2.96 -15.41 1.97
N PRO A 98 -1.98 -14.61 1.52
CA PRO A 98 -2.28 -13.29 0.97
C PRO A 98 -3.13 -13.41 -0.29
N THR A 99 -4.10 -12.54 -0.44
CA THR A 99 -4.87 -12.41 -1.70
C THR A 99 -3.93 -11.95 -2.80
N LYS A 100 -3.85 -12.72 -3.89
CA LYS A 100 -3.01 -12.41 -5.05
C LYS A 100 -3.83 -11.79 -6.17
N ILE A 101 -3.42 -10.60 -6.60
CA ILE A 101 -4.06 -9.85 -7.68
C ILE A 101 -3.12 -9.79 -8.89
N VAL A 102 -3.61 -10.18 -10.05
CA VAL A 102 -2.89 -10.02 -11.31
C VAL A 102 -3.30 -8.69 -11.95
N VAL A 103 -2.33 -7.81 -12.17
CA VAL A 103 -2.54 -6.49 -12.75
C VAL A 103 -1.99 -6.47 -14.18
N PRO A 104 -2.84 -6.42 -15.22
CA PRO A 104 -2.39 -6.27 -16.60
C PRO A 104 -1.80 -4.88 -16.81
N VAL A 105 -0.65 -4.79 -17.48
CA VAL A 105 0.07 -3.53 -17.73
C VAL A 105 0.53 -3.46 -19.18
N CYS A 106 0.12 -2.40 -19.87
CA CYS A 106 0.70 -2.02 -21.15
C CYS A 106 1.92 -1.12 -20.90
N TYR A 107 3.11 -1.60 -21.28
CA TYR A 107 4.38 -0.91 -21.04
C TYR A 107 4.82 -0.04 -22.21
N GLY A 108 5.54 1.03 -21.91
CA GLY A 108 6.18 1.89 -22.90
C GLY A 108 5.25 2.76 -23.72
N GLY A 109 5.79 3.40 -24.74
CA GLY A 109 5.07 4.32 -25.60
C GLY A 109 4.32 5.40 -24.82
N THR A 110 3.07 5.68 -25.19
CA THR A 110 2.22 6.64 -24.49
C THR A 110 1.76 6.16 -23.10
N MET A 111 1.78 4.85 -22.85
CA MET A 111 1.39 4.25 -21.57
C MET A 111 2.53 4.30 -20.55
N GLY A 112 3.77 4.23 -21.00
CA GLY A 112 4.97 4.26 -20.15
C GLY A 112 6.05 5.20 -20.70
N PRO A 113 5.82 6.53 -20.67
CA PRO A 113 6.69 7.51 -21.37
C PRO A 113 8.11 7.61 -20.80
N ASP A 114 8.40 7.02 -19.64
CA ASP A 114 9.72 7.01 -19.05
C ASP A 114 10.45 5.67 -19.21
N LEU A 115 9.83 4.65 -19.84
CA LEU A 115 10.41 3.30 -19.94
C LEU A 115 11.82 3.34 -20.59
N ASP A 116 11.95 4.01 -21.74
CA ASP A 116 13.21 4.09 -22.47
C ASP A 116 14.26 4.92 -21.73
N LEU A 117 13.84 5.94 -20.97
CA LEU A 117 14.72 6.71 -20.10
C LEU A 117 15.27 5.84 -18.97
N VAL A 118 14.41 5.04 -18.35
CA VAL A 118 14.81 4.08 -17.29
C VAL A 118 15.77 3.04 -17.87
N ALA A 119 15.46 2.46 -19.02
CA ALA A 119 16.30 1.50 -19.72
C ALA A 119 17.70 2.07 -19.99
N THR A 120 17.77 3.27 -20.54
CA THR A 120 19.04 3.96 -20.80
C THR A 120 19.83 4.21 -19.52
N ALA A 121 19.19 4.72 -18.47
CA ALA A 121 19.84 5.01 -17.20
C ALA A 121 20.39 3.75 -16.51
N LYS A 122 19.74 2.61 -16.73
CA LYS A 122 20.12 1.31 -16.16
C LYS A 122 21.07 0.52 -17.05
N LYS A 123 21.32 0.97 -18.27
CA LYS A 123 22.08 0.24 -19.31
C LYS A 123 21.45 -1.11 -19.65
N LEU A 124 20.13 -1.15 -19.65
CA LEU A 124 19.27 -2.29 -19.97
C LEU A 124 18.43 -1.96 -21.21
N THR A 125 17.86 -2.97 -21.82
CA THR A 125 16.82 -2.81 -22.82
C THR A 125 15.46 -2.59 -22.17
N SER A 126 14.52 -1.97 -22.89
CA SER A 126 13.13 -1.82 -22.40
C SER A 126 12.48 -3.17 -22.13
N ALA A 127 12.83 -4.22 -22.88
CA ALA A 127 12.36 -5.59 -22.65
C ALA A 127 12.87 -6.17 -21.31
N GLU A 128 14.13 -5.96 -20.97
CA GLU A 128 14.69 -6.39 -19.68
C GLU A 128 14.07 -5.64 -18.50
N ILE A 129 13.79 -4.32 -18.65
CA ILE A 129 13.04 -3.56 -17.62
C ILE A 129 11.66 -4.17 -17.41
N ILE A 130 10.94 -4.49 -18.48
CA ILE A 130 9.60 -5.11 -18.41
C ILE A 130 9.70 -6.48 -17.75
N GLU A 131 10.67 -7.31 -18.11
CA GLU A 131 10.87 -8.63 -17.52
C GLU A 131 11.17 -8.53 -16.03
N PHE A 132 12.13 -7.72 -15.62
CA PHE A 132 12.44 -7.52 -14.19
C PHE A 132 11.25 -6.99 -13.39
N HIS A 133 10.44 -6.11 -13.99
CA HIS A 133 9.26 -5.58 -13.33
C HIS A 133 8.12 -6.60 -13.27
N SER A 134 7.91 -7.41 -14.29
CA SER A 134 6.77 -8.33 -14.37
C SER A 134 7.03 -9.72 -13.77
N SER A 135 8.29 -10.13 -13.61
CA SER A 135 8.64 -11.45 -13.04
C SER A 135 8.56 -11.49 -11.52
N ALA A 136 8.55 -10.34 -10.84
CA ALA A 136 8.49 -10.26 -9.40
C ALA A 136 7.06 -10.39 -8.86
N THR A 137 6.93 -10.94 -7.64
CA THR A 137 5.72 -10.81 -6.83
C THR A 137 5.92 -9.65 -5.88
N TYR A 138 5.01 -8.70 -5.92
CA TYR A 138 5.03 -7.50 -5.09
C TYR A 138 4.10 -7.66 -3.91
N TYR A 139 4.42 -6.94 -2.84
CA TYR A 139 3.59 -6.87 -1.64
C TYR A 139 3.08 -5.45 -1.44
N VAL A 140 1.77 -5.30 -1.21
CA VAL A 140 1.16 -3.99 -0.88
C VAL A 140 1.47 -3.66 0.57
N HIS A 141 2.43 -2.78 0.80
CA HIS A 141 2.78 -2.33 2.15
C HIS A 141 1.72 -1.39 2.73
N MET A 142 1.27 -0.44 1.92
CA MET A 142 0.27 0.54 2.35
C MET A 142 -0.51 1.10 1.17
N ILE A 143 -1.70 1.61 1.47
CA ILE A 143 -2.51 2.44 0.57
C ILE A 143 -2.48 3.86 1.14
N GLY A 144 -2.18 4.87 0.31
CA GLY A 144 -2.08 6.26 0.80
C GLY A 144 -1.69 7.24 -0.30
N PHE A 145 -1.32 8.46 0.06
CA PHE A 145 -1.10 9.59 -0.84
C PHE A 145 -2.43 10.11 -1.43
N VAL A 146 -3.12 9.29 -2.25
CA VAL A 146 -4.49 9.52 -2.70
C VAL A 146 -5.28 8.21 -2.53
N PRO A 147 -6.63 8.25 -2.49
CA PRO A 147 -7.45 7.05 -2.35
C PRO A 147 -7.07 5.98 -3.38
N GLY A 148 -6.76 4.77 -2.90
CA GLY A 148 -6.44 3.62 -3.74
C GLY A 148 -5.02 3.57 -4.33
N PHE A 149 -4.13 4.55 -4.06
CA PHE A 149 -2.74 4.47 -4.47
C PHE A 149 -2.01 3.42 -3.64
N ALA A 150 -1.43 2.43 -4.30
CA ALA A 150 -0.73 1.31 -3.65
C ALA A 150 0.79 1.49 -3.74
N TYR A 151 1.45 1.45 -2.58
CA TYR A 151 2.90 1.37 -2.47
C TYR A 151 3.32 -0.10 -2.42
N LEU A 152 4.05 -0.53 -3.45
CA LEU A 152 4.45 -1.92 -3.64
C LEU A 152 5.94 -2.10 -3.37
N GLY A 153 6.26 -3.04 -2.48
CA GLY A 153 7.63 -3.50 -2.25
C GLY A 153 7.92 -4.81 -2.96
N GLY A 154 9.19 -5.22 -2.95
CA GLY A 154 9.64 -6.43 -3.65
C GLY A 154 10.16 -6.19 -5.07
N MET A 155 10.38 -4.92 -5.45
CA MET A 155 10.93 -4.57 -6.75
C MET A 155 12.40 -5.04 -6.87
N ASN A 156 12.76 -5.57 -8.03
CA ASN A 156 14.14 -5.90 -8.34
C ASN A 156 15.04 -4.65 -8.15
N PRO A 157 16.13 -4.74 -7.36
CA PRO A 157 17.04 -3.62 -7.10
C PRO A 157 17.63 -2.95 -8.36
N GLU A 158 17.78 -3.70 -9.45
CA GLU A 158 18.24 -3.17 -10.74
C GLU A 158 17.30 -2.08 -11.29
N LEU A 159 16.03 -2.07 -10.90
CA LEU A 159 15.05 -1.07 -11.32
C LEU A 159 15.04 0.19 -10.45
N ASN A 160 15.86 0.26 -9.40
CA ASN A 160 15.87 1.41 -8.49
C ASN A 160 16.19 2.72 -9.25
N MET A 161 15.25 3.64 -9.27
CA MET A 161 15.33 4.91 -10.00
C MET A 161 14.90 6.09 -9.11
N PRO A 162 15.61 7.21 -9.08
CA PRO A 162 15.18 8.38 -8.34
C PRO A 162 13.88 8.96 -8.93
N ARG A 163 13.15 9.69 -8.11
CA ARG A 163 12.03 10.52 -8.58
C ARG A 163 12.52 11.55 -9.57
N LYS A 164 11.63 12.00 -10.45
CA LYS A 164 11.89 13.13 -11.34
C LYS A 164 12.17 14.39 -10.51
N THR A 165 13.14 15.18 -10.92
CA THR A 165 13.44 16.48 -10.31
C THR A 165 12.29 17.48 -10.48
N GLN A 166 11.58 17.38 -11.60
CA GLN A 166 10.37 18.15 -11.87
C GLN A 166 9.18 17.17 -11.99
N PRO A 167 8.31 17.09 -10.99
CA PRO A 167 7.10 16.28 -11.06
C PRO A 167 6.20 16.69 -12.22
N ARG A 168 5.51 15.74 -12.82
CA ARG A 168 4.42 16.02 -13.77
C ARG A 168 3.26 16.69 -13.06
N ALA A 169 2.66 17.69 -13.70
CA ALA A 169 1.41 18.30 -13.22
C ALA A 169 0.25 17.28 -13.18
N ILE A 170 0.23 16.35 -14.13
CA ILE A 170 -0.79 15.28 -14.21
C ILE A 170 -0.10 13.97 -14.61
N VAL A 171 -0.25 12.96 -13.76
CA VAL A 171 -0.05 11.55 -14.04
C VAL A 171 -1.44 10.91 -14.12
N LYS A 172 -1.73 10.20 -15.19
CA LYS A 172 -3.06 9.59 -15.42
C LYS A 172 -3.32 8.41 -14.50
N ALA A 173 -4.57 8.23 -14.10
CA ALA A 173 -5.02 7.05 -13.36
C ALA A 173 -4.67 5.76 -14.12
N GLY A 174 -4.29 4.72 -13.38
CA GLY A 174 -3.76 3.48 -13.89
C GLY A 174 -2.25 3.50 -14.20
N SER A 175 -1.57 4.67 -14.18
CA SER A 175 -0.13 4.71 -14.46
C SER A 175 0.66 3.91 -13.44
N VAL A 176 1.54 3.04 -13.94
CA VAL A 176 2.48 2.25 -13.16
C VAL A 176 3.83 2.96 -13.18
N GLY A 177 4.35 3.26 -11.99
CA GLY A 177 5.58 4.02 -11.87
C GLY A 177 6.57 3.41 -10.89
N ILE A 178 7.84 3.77 -11.05
CA ILE A 178 8.92 3.39 -10.13
C ILE A 178 9.56 4.63 -9.51
N ALA A 179 9.95 4.53 -8.23
CA ALA A 179 10.69 5.57 -7.53
C ALA A 179 11.44 4.97 -6.33
N GLY A 180 12.74 5.23 -6.21
CA GLY A 180 13.58 4.53 -5.25
C GLY A 180 13.50 3.03 -5.49
N ALA A 181 13.38 2.26 -4.43
CA ALA A 181 13.25 0.81 -4.46
C ALA A 181 11.78 0.33 -4.56
N GLN A 182 10.87 1.17 -5.00
CA GLN A 182 9.42 0.92 -4.98
C GLN A 182 8.80 1.05 -6.36
N THR A 183 7.72 0.30 -6.56
CA THR A 183 6.77 0.52 -7.63
C THR A 183 5.40 0.86 -7.05
N GLY A 184 4.51 1.45 -7.84
CA GLY A 184 3.18 1.81 -7.42
C GLY A 184 2.26 2.09 -8.60
N ILE A 185 0.97 2.14 -8.31
CA ILE A 185 -0.07 2.37 -9.31
C ILE A 185 -0.87 3.61 -8.93
N TYR A 186 -0.86 4.61 -9.79
CA TYR A 186 -1.66 5.82 -9.61
C TYR A 186 -3.15 5.47 -9.78
N SER A 187 -3.93 5.68 -8.74
CA SER A 187 -5.36 5.35 -8.73
C SER A 187 -6.25 6.43 -9.33
N LEU A 188 -5.78 7.68 -9.27
CA LEU A 188 -6.49 8.87 -9.75
C LEU A 188 -5.53 9.74 -10.58
N ASP A 189 -6.09 10.64 -11.39
CA ASP A 189 -5.31 11.69 -12.05
C ASP A 189 -4.77 12.65 -10.98
N THR A 190 -3.44 12.76 -10.87
CA THR A 190 -2.80 13.55 -9.80
C THR A 190 -1.39 13.99 -10.23
N PRO A 191 -0.83 15.06 -9.66
CA PRO A 191 0.58 15.36 -9.83
C PRO A 191 1.47 14.21 -9.33
N GLY A 192 2.61 13.99 -9.99
CA GLY A 192 3.52 12.92 -9.55
C GLY A 192 4.91 12.97 -10.16
N GLY A 193 5.90 12.56 -9.36
CA GLY A 193 7.31 12.57 -9.76
C GLY A 193 7.92 11.18 -10.01
N TRP A 194 7.11 10.12 -10.11
CA TRP A 194 7.61 8.78 -10.38
C TRP A 194 7.92 8.59 -11.86
N GLN A 195 8.83 7.68 -12.18
CA GLN A 195 9.14 7.30 -13.56
C GLN A 195 8.02 6.37 -14.05
N ILE A 196 7.22 6.81 -15.00
CA ILE A 196 6.07 6.06 -15.50
C ILE A 196 6.53 5.10 -16.59
N ILE A 197 6.44 3.80 -16.30
CA ILE A 197 6.91 2.72 -17.20
C ILE A 197 5.78 1.99 -17.91
N GLY A 198 4.53 2.13 -17.44
CA GLY A 198 3.39 1.47 -18.04
C GLY A 198 2.06 1.99 -17.49
N ARG A 199 0.97 1.39 -17.94
CA ARG A 199 -0.38 1.71 -17.47
C ARG A 199 -1.24 0.47 -17.42
N THR A 200 -2.06 0.34 -16.35
CA THR A 200 -3.09 -0.70 -16.25
C THR A 200 -4.45 -0.17 -16.71
N PRO A 201 -5.27 -1.00 -17.34
CA PRO A 201 -6.66 -0.65 -17.64
C PRO A 201 -7.59 -0.77 -16.43
N LEU A 202 -7.12 -1.36 -15.30
CA LEU A 202 -7.93 -1.56 -14.12
C LEU A 202 -8.23 -0.25 -13.40
N ARG A 203 -9.48 -0.08 -12.95
CA ARG A 203 -9.90 1.01 -12.09
C ARG A 203 -9.45 0.69 -10.64
N MET A 204 -8.36 1.34 -10.19
CA MET A 204 -7.74 1.06 -8.89
C MET A 204 -8.57 1.56 -7.71
N PHE A 205 -9.37 2.61 -7.91
CA PHE A 205 -10.26 3.19 -6.90
C PHE A 205 -11.61 3.51 -7.50
N ASP A 206 -12.66 3.14 -6.76
CA ASP A 206 -14.05 3.43 -7.11
C ASP A 206 -14.85 3.61 -5.82
N ALA A 207 -15.35 4.81 -5.57
CA ALA A 207 -16.09 5.15 -4.35
C ALA A 207 -17.45 4.42 -4.25
N GLU A 208 -17.99 3.92 -5.35
CA GLU A 208 -19.28 3.22 -5.39
C GLU A 208 -19.16 1.72 -5.09
N ARG A 209 -17.93 1.17 -5.10
CA ARG A 209 -17.73 -0.24 -4.75
C ARG A 209 -17.86 -0.44 -3.25
N GLN A 210 -18.36 -1.59 -2.83
CA GLN A 210 -18.36 -2.02 -1.43
C GLN A 210 -16.94 -1.96 -0.82
N GLN A 211 -15.93 -2.31 -1.60
CA GLN A 211 -14.50 -2.13 -1.31
C GLN A 211 -13.93 -1.13 -2.30
N PRO A 212 -13.83 0.16 -1.95
CA PRO A 212 -13.45 1.21 -2.87
C PRO A 212 -12.08 1.04 -3.53
N SER A 213 -11.07 0.59 -2.78
CA SER A 213 -9.72 0.32 -3.30
C SER A 213 -9.61 -1.11 -3.79
N LEU A 214 -9.16 -1.31 -5.04
CA LEU A 214 -8.93 -2.63 -5.62
C LEU A 214 -7.85 -3.41 -4.86
N LEU A 215 -6.81 -2.73 -4.44
CA LEU A 215 -5.73 -3.30 -3.64
C LEU A 215 -5.89 -2.90 -2.17
N GLN A 216 -5.44 -3.79 -1.29
CA GLN A 216 -5.37 -3.55 0.15
C GLN A 216 -3.98 -3.87 0.68
N SER A 217 -3.59 -3.26 1.80
CA SER A 217 -2.38 -3.64 2.52
C SER A 217 -2.38 -5.14 2.81
N GLY A 218 -1.28 -5.80 2.52
CA GLY A 218 -1.15 -7.24 2.70
C GLY A 218 -1.49 -8.09 1.46
N TYR A 219 -2.01 -7.49 0.39
CA TYR A 219 -2.20 -8.21 -0.88
C TYR A 219 -0.86 -8.43 -1.59
N GLU A 220 -0.81 -9.49 -2.38
CA GLU A 220 0.24 -9.71 -3.37
C GLU A 220 -0.20 -9.23 -4.74
N VAL A 221 0.73 -8.64 -5.49
CA VAL A 221 0.49 -8.14 -6.84
C VAL A 221 1.50 -8.76 -7.80
N VAL A 222 1.03 -9.24 -8.93
CA VAL A 222 1.84 -9.68 -10.06
C VAL A 222 1.44 -8.86 -11.28
N PHE A 223 2.42 -8.22 -11.91
CA PHE A 223 2.19 -7.51 -13.15
C PHE A 223 2.24 -8.45 -14.34
N LYS A 224 1.25 -8.37 -15.22
CA LYS A 224 1.19 -9.14 -16.45
C LYS A 224 1.31 -8.18 -17.64
N PRO A 225 2.41 -8.26 -18.43
CA PRO A 225 2.52 -7.48 -19.65
C PRO A 225 1.38 -7.80 -20.62
N VAL A 226 0.78 -6.76 -21.19
CA VAL A 226 -0.28 -6.87 -22.21
C VAL A 226 0.00 -5.92 -23.38
N THR A 227 -0.48 -6.27 -24.55
CA THR A 227 -0.43 -5.42 -25.74
C THR A 227 -1.43 -4.26 -25.65
N MET A 228 -1.26 -3.23 -26.47
CA MET A 228 -2.21 -2.12 -26.56
C MET A 228 -3.64 -2.61 -26.89
N LYS A 229 -3.76 -3.60 -27.78
CA LYS A 229 -5.07 -4.18 -28.16
C LYS A 229 -5.75 -4.87 -26.98
N GLU A 230 -4.99 -5.61 -26.19
CA GLU A 230 -5.49 -6.25 -24.97
C GLU A 230 -5.85 -5.21 -23.90
N PHE A 231 -5.02 -4.16 -23.77
CA PHE A 231 -5.31 -3.05 -22.85
C PHE A 231 -6.66 -2.39 -23.17
N GLU A 232 -6.91 -2.02 -24.43
CA GLU A 232 -8.17 -1.38 -24.84
C GLU A 232 -9.36 -2.33 -24.66
N TYR A 233 -9.19 -3.61 -24.98
CA TYR A 233 -10.21 -4.62 -24.74
C TYR A 233 -10.57 -4.73 -23.25
N LEU A 234 -9.57 -4.89 -22.39
CA LEU A 234 -9.78 -5.00 -20.94
C LEU A 234 -10.39 -3.73 -20.35
N LYS A 235 -9.98 -2.56 -20.83
CA LYS A 235 -10.53 -1.28 -20.38
C LYS A 235 -12.03 -1.18 -20.69
N ALA A 236 -12.44 -1.50 -21.90
CA ALA A 236 -13.84 -1.46 -22.31
C ALA A 236 -14.73 -2.39 -21.46
N HIS A 237 -14.21 -3.56 -21.04
CA HIS A 237 -14.99 -4.55 -20.28
C HIS A 237 -14.89 -4.38 -18.75
N ASN A 238 -13.97 -3.56 -18.25
CA ASN A 238 -13.90 -3.23 -16.81
C ASN A 238 -14.83 -2.08 -16.41
N ASP A 239 -15.32 -1.31 -17.37
CA ASP A 239 -16.29 -0.24 -17.11
C ASP A 239 -17.75 -0.79 -17.08
N GLU A 240 -17.95 -2.09 -17.38
CA GLU A 240 -19.27 -2.77 -17.37
C GLU A 240 -19.55 -3.59 -16.08
N ASN A 241 -18.58 -3.69 -15.16
CA ASN A 241 -18.68 -4.38 -13.86
C ASN A 241 -18.35 -3.41 -12.72
#